data_9ae0622e0ea06fd43b8ec6485d84a51f
#
_entry.id   9ae0622e0ea06fd43b8ec6485d84a51f
#
_cell.length_a   1.000
_cell.length_b   1.000
_cell.length_c   1.000
_cell.angle_alpha   90.00
_cell.angle_beta   90.00
_cell.angle_gamma   90.00
#
_symmetry.space_group_name_H-M   'P 1'
#
loop_
_entity.id
_entity.type
_entity.pdbx_description
1 polymer ?
#
loop_
_entity_poly.entity_id
_entity_poly.type
_entity_poly.pdbx_seq_one_letter_code
_entity_poly.pdbx_strand_id
1 'polypeptide(L)'
;MPFLQSLRRLYPGKLPWLFIAVGLATLVIQFNPNWRDGLIYNRSLLPTGQYWRIWTGHLVHFGWPHFLADAGLFMIMGGLLEARHARFSRWALLLMPAFISAIIYYFDPNMVRYAGLSAVNLGLLLYLAAQGWQRQWSDWFWPAVLIIYVGEIIFEIIQGGRGGGMIHFDDPSIQVATSAHVASALYALLAWAMTALHQKLRPTPTSGN
;
A
#
# COMPACT_ATOMS: atom_id res chain seq x y z
N MET A 1 18.87 -23.55 -15.48
CA MET A 1 18.88 -22.26 -14.75
C MET A 1 17.59 -22.14 -13.92
N PRO A 2 17.56 -22.65 -12.67
CA PRO A 2 16.32 -22.72 -11.87
C PRO A 2 15.80 -21.34 -11.45
N PHE A 3 16.68 -20.36 -11.25
CA PHE A 3 16.31 -19.00 -10.83
C PHE A 3 15.43 -18.27 -11.88
N LEU A 4 15.79 -18.33 -13.16
CA LEU A 4 14.99 -17.71 -14.23
C LEU A 4 13.64 -18.41 -14.45
N GLN A 5 13.56 -19.72 -14.19
CA GLN A 5 12.29 -20.45 -14.20
C GLN A 5 11.41 -20.08 -13.02
N SER A 6 12.01 -19.83 -11.85
CA SER A 6 11.30 -19.33 -10.68
C SER A 6 10.77 -17.91 -10.90
N LEU A 7 11.56 -17.02 -11.50
CA LEU A 7 11.11 -15.67 -11.87
C LEU A 7 9.98 -15.70 -12.91
N ARG A 8 10.03 -16.59 -13.91
CA ARG A 8 8.92 -16.76 -14.86
C ARG A 8 7.65 -17.32 -14.22
N ARG A 9 7.75 -18.11 -13.16
CA ARG A 9 6.58 -18.56 -12.38
C ARG A 9 6.01 -17.43 -11.50
N LEU A 10 6.85 -16.53 -11.02
CA LEU A 10 6.43 -15.33 -10.27
C LEU A 10 5.83 -14.25 -11.18
N TYR A 11 6.30 -14.18 -12.43
CA TYR A 11 5.86 -13.21 -13.45
C TYR A 11 5.28 -13.94 -14.68
N PRO A 12 3.99 -14.26 -14.69
CA PRO A 12 3.35 -14.93 -15.84
C PRO A 12 3.10 -13.98 -17.02
N GLY A 13 4.09 -13.20 -17.41
CA GLY A 13 4.12 -12.46 -18.67
C GLY A 13 3.24 -11.23 -18.83
N LYS A 14 2.47 -10.86 -17.81
CA LYS A 14 1.68 -9.59 -17.84
C LYS A 14 2.42 -8.52 -17.07
N LEU A 15 2.85 -7.47 -17.78
CA LEU A 15 3.45 -6.30 -17.14
C LEU A 15 2.42 -5.61 -16.24
N PRO A 16 2.81 -5.17 -15.03
CA PRO A 16 1.93 -4.46 -14.10
C PRO A 16 1.81 -2.98 -14.51
N TRP A 17 1.21 -2.70 -15.66
CA TRP A 17 1.20 -1.38 -16.28
C TRP A 17 0.71 -0.25 -15.37
N LEU A 18 -0.32 -0.52 -14.55
CA LEU A 18 -0.83 0.50 -13.62
C LEU A 18 0.20 0.84 -12.54
N PHE A 19 0.91 -0.15 -12.01
CA PHE A 19 1.99 0.08 -11.05
C PHE A 19 3.16 0.83 -11.68
N ILE A 20 3.52 0.47 -12.92
CA ILE A 20 4.55 1.19 -13.68
C ILE A 20 4.11 2.64 -13.89
N ALA A 21 2.89 2.90 -14.31
CA ALA A 21 2.37 4.25 -14.53
C ALA A 21 2.37 5.08 -13.23
N VAL A 22 1.92 4.50 -12.12
CA VAL A 22 1.96 5.15 -10.80
C VAL A 22 3.40 5.40 -10.36
N GLY A 23 4.29 4.40 -10.49
CA GLY A 23 5.72 4.54 -10.17
C GLY A 23 6.40 5.63 -10.99
N LEU A 24 6.12 5.74 -12.29
CA LEU A 24 6.62 6.81 -13.15
C LEU A 24 6.06 8.17 -12.73
N ALA A 25 4.77 8.28 -12.43
CA ALA A 25 4.17 9.51 -11.93
C ALA A 25 4.86 9.98 -10.63
N THR A 26 5.07 9.06 -9.69
CA THR A 26 5.77 9.32 -8.44
C THR A 26 7.21 9.78 -8.68
N LEU A 27 7.91 9.13 -9.63
CA LEU A 27 9.27 9.52 -10.02
C LEU A 27 9.32 10.93 -10.62
N VAL A 28 8.37 11.26 -11.51
CA VAL A 28 8.27 12.61 -12.09
C VAL A 28 8.04 13.66 -11.01
N ILE A 29 7.16 13.37 -10.04
CA ILE A 29 6.91 14.26 -8.90
C ILE A 29 8.18 14.43 -8.07
N GLN A 30 8.94 13.34 -7.82
CA GLN A 30 10.18 13.39 -7.05
C GLN A 30 11.26 14.28 -7.69
N PHE A 31 11.34 14.29 -9.02
CA PHE A 31 12.23 15.19 -9.76
C PHE A 31 11.75 16.64 -9.80
N ASN A 32 10.51 16.91 -9.44
CA ASN A 32 9.90 18.24 -9.46
C ASN A 32 9.43 18.67 -8.05
N PRO A 33 10.36 18.99 -7.13
CA PRO A 33 10.02 19.28 -5.74
C PRO A 33 9.05 20.46 -5.57
N ASN A 34 9.01 21.40 -6.53
CA ASN A 34 8.07 22.52 -6.55
C ASN A 34 6.60 22.07 -6.67
N TRP A 35 6.33 20.86 -7.17
CA TRP A 35 4.97 20.31 -7.26
C TRP A 35 4.46 19.74 -5.95
N ARG A 36 5.36 19.49 -4.98
CA ARG A 36 5.04 18.83 -3.71
C ARG A 36 3.88 19.50 -2.99
N ASP A 37 3.95 20.81 -2.79
CA ASP A 37 2.91 21.54 -2.05
C ASP A 37 1.56 21.56 -2.76
N GLY A 38 1.54 21.46 -4.09
CA GLY A 38 0.32 21.34 -4.88
C GLY A 38 -0.32 19.94 -4.83
N LEU A 39 0.45 18.90 -4.53
CA LEU A 39 0.03 17.49 -4.63
C LEU A 39 -0.10 16.77 -3.28
N ILE A 40 0.66 17.19 -2.26
CA ILE A 40 0.62 16.57 -0.92
C ILE A 40 -0.81 16.61 -0.35
N TYR A 41 -1.23 15.55 0.35
CA TYR A 41 -2.46 15.61 1.12
C TYR A 41 -2.39 16.79 2.10
N ASN A 42 -3.43 17.61 2.10
CA ASN A 42 -3.56 18.73 3.01
C ASN A 42 -5.02 18.85 3.44
N ARG A 43 -5.26 18.53 4.71
CA ARG A 43 -6.59 18.50 5.32
C ARG A 43 -7.36 19.81 5.13
N SER A 44 -6.69 20.96 5.33
CA SER A 44 -7.32 22.28 5.28
C SER A 44 -7.75 22.68 3.86
N LEU A 45 -7.17 22.08 2.83
CA LEU A 45 -7.45 22.39 1.43
C LEU A 45 -8.52 21.48 0.80
N LEU A 46 -8.87 20.35 1.44
CA LEU A 46 -9.93 19.48 0.93
C LEU A 46 -11.29 20.19 0.86
N PRO A 47 -11.75 20.92 1.91
CA PRO A 47 -13.02 21.64 1.86
C PRO A 47 -13.05 22.79 0.83
N THR A 48 -11.89 23.23 0.34
CA THR A 48 -11.80 24.25 -0.74
C THR A 48 -11.90 23.65 -2.15
N GLY A 49 -12.17 22.34 -2.26
CA GLY A 49 -12.36 21.65 -3.54
C GLY A 49 -11.09 20.96 -4.10
N GLN A 50 -9.98 20.95 -3.35
CA GLN A 50 -8.73 20.33 -3.82
C GLN A 50 -8.72 18.80 -3.57
N TYR A 51 -9.74 18.10 -4.06
CA TYR A 51 -9.96 16.67 -3.80
C TYR A 51 -8.93 15.74 -4.45
N TRP A 52 -8.18 16.19 -5.48
CA TRP A 52 -7.09 15.38 -6.06
C TRP A 52 -6.04 14.98 -5.03
N ARG A 53 -5.86 15.77 -3.95
CA ARG A 53 -4.92 15.51 -2.86
C ARG A 53 -5.17 14.19 -2.12
N ILE A 54 -6.40 13.66 -2.22
CA ILE A 54 -6.79 12.36 -1.67
C ILE A 54 -5.97 11.22 -2.31
N TRP A 55 -5.61 11.36 -3.58
CA TRP A 55 -4.79 10.40 -4.32
C TRP A 55 -3.34 10.86 -4.48
N THR A 56 -3.14 12.11 -4.85
CA THR A 56 -1.81 12.62 -5.16
C THR A 56 -0.90 12.70 -3.93
N GLY A 57 -1.46 12.85 -2.73
CA GLY A 57 -0.69 12.82 -1.50
C GLY A 57 0.15 11.55 -1.34
N HIS A 58 -0.38 10.42 -1.79
CA HIS A 58 0.34 9.14 -1.76
C HIS A 58 1.51 9.06 -2.77
N LEU A 59 1.55 9.95 -3.76
CA LEU A 59 2.62 9.98 -4.77
C LEU A 59 3.79 10.89 -4.39
N VAL A 60 3.64 11.72 -3.35
CA VAL A 60 4.64 12.66 -2.86
C VAL A 60 5.53 11.98 -1.83
N HIS A 61 6.86 12.27 -1.85
CA HIS A 61 7.80 11.74 -0.88
C HIS A 61 8.73 12.83 -0.33
N PHE A 62 9.16 12.64 0.93
CA PHE A 62 10.11 13.52 1.61
C PHE A 62 11.55 13.02 1.40
N GLY A 63 12.14 13.35 0.25
CA GLY A 63 13.51 12.97 -0.10
C GLY A 63 13.65 11.62 -0.81
N TRP A 64 14.86 11.38 -1.31
CA TRP A 64 15.18 10.21 -2.12
C TRP A 64 15.16 8.88 -1.36
N PRO A 65 15.65 8.77 -0.11
CA PRO A 65 15.58 7.52 0.63
C PRO A 65 14.15 7.03 0.82
N HIS A 66 13.23 7.92 1.21
CA HIS A 66 11.81 7.62 1.35
C HIS A 66 11.19 7.18 0.02
N PHE A 67 11.45 7.93 -1.06
CA PHE A 67 10.97 7.58 -2.40
C PHE A 67 11.46 6.20 -2.86
N LEU A 68 12.77 5.91 -2.72
CA LEU A 68 13.34 4.66 -3.21
C LEU A 68 12.80 3.44 -2.44
N ALA A 69 12.64 3.56 -1.13
CA ALA A 69 12.06 2.51 -0.30
C ALA A 69 10.60 2.24 -0.71
N ASP A 70 9.79 3.28 -0.79
CA ASP A 70 8.37 3.17 -1.12
C ASP A 70 8.14 2.72 -2.56
N ALA A 71 8.76 3.37 -3.53
CA ALA A 71 8.59 3.05 -4.95
C ALA A 71 9.17 1.66 -5.28
N GLY A 72 10.30 1.28 -4.68
CA GLY A 72 10.89 -0.04 -4.85
C GLY A 72 9.96 -1.15 -4.36
N LEU A 73 9.44 -1.01 -3.13
CA LEU A 73 8.48 -1.97 -2.57
C LEU A 73 7.18 -1.99 -3.39
N PHE A 74 6.67 -0.83 -3.80
CA PHE A 74 5.47 -0.70 -4.62
C PHE A 74 5.59 -1.48 -5.93
N MET A 75 6.73 -1.39 -6.62
CA MET A 75 6.98 -2.11 -7.86
C MET A 75 7.04 -3.63 -7.65
N ILE A 76 7.66 -4.08 -6.55
CA ILE A 76 7.70 -5.50 -6.18
C ILE A 76 6.29 -6.02 -5.90
N MET A 77 5.52 -5.32 -5.07
CA MET A 77 4.13 -5.69 -4.76
C MET A 77 3.26 -5.69 -5.99
N GLY A 78 3.42 -4.69 -6.86
CA GLY A 78 2.71 -4.58 -8.13
C GLY A 78 2.90 -5.78 -9.02
N GLY A 79 4.14 -6.22 -9.18
CA GLY A 79 4.47 -7.41 -9.96
C GLY A 79 3.81 -8.67 -9.41
N LEU A 80 3.89 -8.89 -8.09
CA LEU A 80 3.31 -10.06 -7.44
C LEU A 80 1.78 -10.07 -7.48
N LEU A 81 1.15 -8.92 -7.26
CA LEU A 81 -0.30 -8.79 -7.21
C LEU A 81 -0.94 -8.83 -8.59
N GLU A 82 -0.38 -8.14 -9.60
CA GLU A 82 -0.92 -8.17 -10.95
C GLU A 82 -0.87 -9.59 -11.54
N ALA A 83 0.16 -10.36 -11.18
CA ALA A 83 0.28 -11.75 -11.60
C ALA A 83 -0.78 -12.68 -11.00
N ARG A 84 -1.19 -12.44 -9.74
CA ARG A 84 -2.01 -13.39 -8.96
C ARG A 84 -3.40 -12.86 -8.62
N HIS A 85 -3.53 -11.55 -8.46
CA HIS A 85 -4.72 -10.87 -7.93
C HIS A 85 -5.01 -9.57 -8.68
N ALA A 86 -4.91 -9.58 -10.03
CA ALA A 86 -5.03 -8.39 -10.88
C ALA A 86 -6.31 -7.58 -10.63
N ARG A 87 -7.44 -8.24 -10.36
CA ARG A 87 -8.70 -7.54 -10.07
C ARG A 87 -8.62 -6.75 -8.76
N PHE A 88 -8.05 -7.36 -7.72
CA PHE A 88 -7.85 -6.67 -6.44
C PHE A 88 -6.88 -5.51 -6.62
N SER A 89 -5.71 -5.73 -7.24
CA SER A 89 -4.66 -4.72 -7.38
C SER A 89 -5.16 -3.44 -8.05
N ARG A 90 -5.93 -3.57 -9.11
CA ARG A 90 -6.49 -2.43 -9.86
C ARG A 90 -7.47 -1.61 -9.03
N TRP A 91 -8.38 -2.27 -8.33
CA TRP A 91 -9.32 -1.58 -7.44
C TRP A 91 -8.63 -1.00 -6.21
N ALA A 92 -7.62 -1.68 -5.67
CA ALA A 92 -6.84 -1.19 -4.54
C ALA A 92 -6.11 0.11 -4.88
N LEU A 93 -5.49 0.22 -6.08
CA LEU A 93 -4.82 1.46 -6.49
C LEU A 93 -5.75 2.67 -6.57
N LEU A 94 -7.02 2.44 -6.86
CA LEU A 94 -8.02 3.51 -6.92
C LEU A 94 -8.65 3.80 -5.55
N LEU A 95 -9.08 2.76 -4.85
CA LEU A 95 -9.94 2.90 -3.67
C LEU A 95 -9.16 3.01 -2.36
N MET A 96 -8.00 2.34 -2.24
CA MET A 96 -7.23 2.34 -0.99
C MET A 96 -6.68 3.73 -0.63
N PRO A 97 -6.08 4.51 -1.56
CA PRO A 97 -5.67 5.88 -1.26
C PRO A 97 -6.82 6.75 -0.76
N ALA A 98 -7.98 6.64 -1.40
CA ALA A 98 -9.17 7.38 -0.99
C ALA A 98 -9.67 6.94 0.40
N PHE A 99 -9.68 5.64 0.68
CA PHE A 99 -10.05 5.10 1.98
C PHE A 99 -9.11 5.57 3.09
N ILE A 100 -7.79 5.46 2.87
CA ILE A 100 -6.76 5.93 3.82
C ILE A 100 -6.95 7.42 4.10
N SER A 101 -7.06 8.23 3.05
CA SER A 101 -7.24 9.68 3.18
C SER A 101 -8.55 10.06 3.89
N ALA A 102 -9.63 9.29 3.70
CA ALA A 102 -10.88 9.48 4.41
C ALA A 102 -10.72 9.16 5.91
N ILE A 103 -10.06 8.05 6.26
CA ILE A 103 -9.78 7.71 7.67
C ILE A 103 -8.93 8.80 8.33
N ILE A 104 -7.86 9.25 7.68
CA ILE A 104 -7.06 10.39 8.18
C ILE A 104 -7.96 11.62 8.38
N TYR A 105 -8.80 11.94 7.41
CA TYR A 105 -9.65 13.12 7.47
C TYR A 105 -10.65 13.08 8.63
N TYR A 106 -11.31 11.96 8.87
CA TYR A 106 -12.37 11.88 9.88
C TYR A 106 -11.87 11.49 11.27
N PHE A 107 -10.80 10.71 11.38
CA PHE A 107 -10.38 10.10 12.64
C PHE A 107 -9.02 10.57 13.16
N ASP A 108 -8.22 11.30 12.35
CA ASP A 108 -6.95 11.87 12.80
C ASP A 108 -6.89 13.37 12.52
N PRO A 109 -7.53 14.20 13.33
CA PRO A 109 -7.57 15.65 13.13
C PRO A 109 -6.20 16.32 13.22
N ASN A 110 -5.23 15.68 13.88
CA ASN A 110 -3.89 16.21 14.04
C ASN A 110 -3.01 15.99 12.78
N MET A 111 -3.38 15.05 11.93
CA MET A 111 -2.69 14.81 10.65
C MET A 111 -3.13 15.84 9.61
N VAL A 112 -2.44 16.99 9.61
CA VAL A 112 -2.74 18.08 8.67
C VAL A 112 -2.19 17.80 7.27
N ARG A 113 -0.98 17.23 7.18
CA ARG A 113 -0.29 16.92 5.91
C ARG A 113 0.17 15.45 5.93
N TYR A 114 -0.01 14.77 4.80
CA TYR A 114 0.38 13.37 4.62
C TYR A 114 1.00 13.16 3.24
N ALA A 115 2.03 12.32 3.18
CA ALA A 115 2.73 11.93 1.95
C ALA A 115 3.30 10.53 2.05
N GLY A 116 3.40 9.84 0.92
CA GLY A 116 4.09 8.56 0.76
C GLY A 116 3.19 7.40 0.36
N LEU A 117 3.79 6.45 -0.34
CA LEU A 117 3.16 5.18 -0.72
C LEU A 117 3.20 4.12 0.40
N SER A 118 3.87 4.39 1.51
CA SER A 118 4.10 3.41 2.59
C SER A 118 2.82 2.72 3.05
N ALA A 119 1.77 3.48 3.34
CA ALA A 119 0.49 2.91 3.74
C ALA A 119 -0.16 2.07 2.63
N VAL A 120 -0.08 2.51 1.37
CA VAL A 120 -0.57 1.70 0.23
C VAL A 120 0.20 0.40 0.12
N ASN A 121 1.53 0.47 0.17
CA ASN A 121 2.41 -0.71 0.15
C ASN A 121 2.05 -1.72 1.23
N LEU A 122 1.74 -1.20 2.41
CA LEU A 122 1.30 -1.99 3.54
C LEU A 122 0.05 -2.78 3.25
N GLY A 123 -0.99 -2.09 2.85
CA GLY A 123 -2.25 -2.75 2.56
C GLY A 123 -2.11 -3.79 1.46
N LEU A 124 -1.29 -3.52 0.42
CA LEU A 124 -0.99 -4.47 -0.64
C LEU A 124 -0.24 -5.71 -0.10
N LEU A 125 0.76 -5.50 0.74
CA LEU A 125 1.53 -6.58 1.38
C LEU A 125 0.66 -7.43 2.29
N LEU A 126 -0.16 -6.80 3.14
CA LEU A 126 -1.04 -7.48 4.08
C LEU A 126 -2.08 -8.34 3.35
N TYR A 127 -2.69 -7.82 2.29
CA TYR A 127 -3.61 -8.60 1.47
C TYR A 127 -2.92 -9.82 0.85
N LEU A 128 -1.71 -9.62 0.29
CA LEU A 128 -0.94 -10.71 -0.32
C LEU A 128 -0.57 -11.78 0.72
N ALA A 129 -0.15 -11.36 1.91
CA ALA A 129 0.19 -12.25 3.02
C ALA A 129 -1.03 -13.05 3.51
N ALA A 130 -2.17 -12.40 3.69
CA ALA A 130 -3.42 -13.06 4.09
C ALA A 130 -3.88 -14.09 3.06
N GLN A 131 -3.77 -13.77 1.75
CA GLN A 131 -4.08 -14.71 0.67
C GLN A 131 -3.09 -15.88 0.60
N GLY A 132 -1.81 -15.62 0.81
CA GLY A 132 -0.76 -16.63 0.84
C GLY A 132 -0.96 -17.61 2.00
N TRP A 133 -1.21 -17.09 3.20
CA TRP A 133 -1.44 -17.90 4.39
C TRP A 133 -2.72 -18.74 4.29
N GLN A 134 -3.80 -18.17 3.80
CA GLN A 134 -5.04 -18.92 3.57
C GLN A 134 -4.85 -20.10 2.60
N ARG A 135 -4.00 -19.93 1.61
CA ARG A 135 -3.71 -20.98 0.62
C ARG A 135 -2.82 -22.09 1.16
N GLN A 136 -1.87 -21.77 2.02
CA GLN A 136 -0.89 -22.69 2.59
C GLN A 136 -0.57 -22.30 4.03
N TRP A 137 -1.42 -22.67 4.94
CA TRP A 137 -1.35 -22.30 6.35
C TRP A 137 -0.08 -22.80 7.07
N SER A 138 0.57 -23.84 6.56
CA SER A 138 1.84 -24.37 7.09
C SER A 138 3.07 -23.59 6.61
N ASP A 139 2.92 -22.63 5.70
CA ASP A 139 3.98 -21.76 5.23
C ASP A 139 4.18 -20.59 6.20
N TRP A 140 5.19 -20.72 7.04
CA TRP A 140 5.54 -19.72 8.07
C TRP A 140 6.08 -18.39 7.49
N PHE A 141 6.37 -18.33 6.21
CA PHE A 141 6.79 -17.09 5.57
C PHE A 141 5.73 -15.99 5.72
N TRP A 142 4.48 -16.31 5.46
CA TRP A 142 3.40 -15.33 5.51
C TRP A 142 3.08 -14.83 6.94
N PRO A 143 2.96 -15.70 7.96
CA PRO A 143 2.86 -15.27 9.35
C PRO A 143 4.05 -14.41 9.78
N ALA A 144 5.29 -14.74 9.38
CA ALA A 144 6.47 -13.95 9.72
C ALA A 144 6.38 -12.54 9.12
N VAL A 145 5.97 -12.41 7.86
CA VAL A 145 5.73 -11.11 7.21
C VAL A 145 4.69 -10.30 8.00
N LEU A 146 3.58 -10.94 8.41
CA LEU A 146 2.53 -10.27 9.19
C LEU A 146 3.05 -9.82 10.57
N ILE A 147 3.81 -10.67 11.26
CA ILE A 147 4.39 -10.35 12.58
C ILE A 147 5.35 -9.16 12.50
N ILE A 148 6.26 -9.18 11.54
CA ILE A 148 7.20 -8.06 11.32
C ILE A 148 6.42 -6.78 11.08
N TYR A 149 5.38 -6.86 10.29
CA TYR A 149 4.60 -5.73 9.88
C TYR A 149 3.71 -5.15 10.99
N VAL A 150 3.00 -6.00 11.71
CA VAL A 150 2.23 -5.58 12.90
C VAL A 150 3.19 -5.05 13.96
N GLY A 151 4.37 -5.66 14.10
CA GLY A 151 5.42 -5.19 14.98
C GLY A 151 5.88 -3.77 14.64
N GLU A 152 6.04 -3.45 13.36
CA GLU A 152 6.39 -2.11 12.90
C GLU A 152 5.31 -1.08 13.26
N ILE A 153 4.03 -1.39 13.01
CA ILE A 153 2.92 -0.50 13.42
C ILE A 153 2.90 -0.27 14.94
N ILE A 154 3.06 -1.33 15.73
CA ILE A 154 3.10 -1.22 17.19
C ILE A 154 4.29 -0.36 17.63
N PHE A 155 5.44 -0.55 17.03
CA PHE A 155 6.63 0.24 17.29
C PHE A 155 6.40 1.73 16.96
N GLU A 156 5.81 2.05 15.82
CA GLU A 156 5.43 3.41 15.44
C GLU A 156 4.47 4.05 16.46
N ILE A 157 3.47 3.29 16.94
CA ILE A 157 2.52 3.76 17.96
C ILE A 157 3.26 4.09 19.26
N ILE A 158 4.15 3.20 19.72
CA ILE A 158 4.93 3.39 20.97
C ILE A 158 5.84 4.61 20.87
N GLN A 159 6.45 4.84 19.71
CA GLN A 159 7.32 6.00 19.44
C GLN A 159 6.53 7.30 19.21
N GLY A 160 5.21 7.25 19.22
CA GLY A 160 4.36 8.43 18.97
C GLY A 160 4.52 9.02 17.57
N GLY A 161 4.83 8.18 16.58
CA GLY A 161 5.01 8.59 15.19
C GLY A 161 6.30 9.37 14.90
N ARG A 162 7.23 9.45 15.86
CA ARG A 162 8.45 10.29 15.74
C ARG A 162 9.55 9.70 14.87
N GLY A 163 9.28 8.61 14.15
CA GLY A 163 10.28 7.89 13.38
C GLY A 163 11.14 6.99 14.27
N GLY A 164 11.83 6.05 13.69
CA GLY A 164 12.61 5.02 14.38
C GLY A 164 12.42 3.66 13.75
N GLY A 165 11.55 3.58 12.74
CA GLY A 165 11.42 2.43 11.87
C GLY A 165 12.52 2.36 10.82
N MET A 166 12.31 1.60 9.76
CA MET A 166 13.29 1.42 8.68
C MET A 166 13.62 2.72 7.91
N ILE A 167 12.79 3.77 8.02
CA ILE A 167 12.99 5.04 7.33
C ILE A 167 13.18 6.14 8.37
N HIS A 168 14.36 6.77 8.35
CA HIS A 168 14.66 7.93 9.17
C HIS A 168 14.44 9.21 8.34
N PHE A 169 13.72 10.18 8.93
CA PHE A 169 13.55 11.50 8.33
C PHE A 169 14.52 12.48 8.97
N ASP A 170 15.27 13.22 8.14
CA ASP A 170 16.21 14.26 8.61
C ASP A 170 15.45 15.45 9.22
N ASP A 171 14.20 15.67 8.80
CA ASP A 171 13.33 16.73 9.30
C ASP A 171 12.46 16.23 10.45
N PRO A 172 12.66 16.70 11.70
CA PRO A 172 11.91 16.25 12.87
C PRO A 172 10.42 16.66 12.86
N SER A 173 10.01 17.52 11.93
CA SER A 173 8.59 17.88 11.73
C SER A 173 7.82 16.81 10.95
N ILE A 174 8.52 15.88 10.28
CA ILE A 174 7.91 14.79 9.55
C ILE A 174 7.64 13.64 10.53
N GLN A 175 6.37 13.27 10.64
CA GLN A 175 5.93 12.14 11.47
C GLN A 175 5.42 11.01 10.58
N VAL A 176 5.64 9.78 11.05
CA VAL A 176 5.04 8.60 10.42
C VAL A 176 3.53 8.64 10.65
N ALA A 177 2.78 8.46 9.57
CA ALA A 177 1.32 8.48 9.60
C ALA A 177 0.76 7.13 10.05
N THR A 178 0.84 6.83 11.35
CA THR A 178 0.34 5.56 11.93
C THR A 178 -1.13 5.33 11.62
N SER A 179 -1.96 6.39 11.63
CA SER A 179 -3.37 6.32 11.24
C SER A 179 -3.56 5.84 9.79
N ALA A 180 -2.67 6.23 8.88
CA ALA A 180 -2.67 5.76 7.50
C ALA A 180 -2.33 4.27 7.40
N HIS A 181 -1.36 3.79 8.18
CA HIS A 181 -0.97 2.40 8.25
C HIS A 181 -2.09 1.52 8.81
N VAL A 182 -2.73 1.94 9.89
CA VAL A 182 -3.91 1.24 10.45
C VAL A 182 -5.07 1.22 9.45
N ALA A 183 -5.34 2.33 8.77
CA ALA A 183 -6.39 2.40 7.75
C ALA A 183 -6.12 1.42 6.60
N SER A 184 -4.88 1.35 6.12
CA SER A 184 -4.53 0.43 5.03
C SER A 184 -4.64 -1.04 5.44
N ALA A 185 -4.27 -1.37 6.68
CA ALA A 185 -4.46 -2.71 7.23
C ALA A 185 -5.95 -3.09 7.29
N LEU A 186 -6.79 -2.18 7.77
CA LEU A 186 -8.25 -2.37 7.79
C LEU A 186 -8.80 -2.60 6.37
N TYR A 187 -8.41 -1.77 5.40
CA TYR A 187 -8.81 -1.95 4.00
C TYR A 187 -8.42 -3.34 3.47
N ALA A 188 -7.18 -3.76 3.70
CA ALA A 188 -6.67 -5.04 3.22
C ALA A 188 -7.43 -6.23 3.83
N LEU A 189 -7.72 -6.19 5.13
CA LEU A 189 -8.47 -7.23 5.83
C LEU A 189 -9.93 -7.29 5.35
N LEU A 190 -10.58 -6.16 5.14
CA LEU A 190 -11.94 -6.11 4.59
C LEU A 190 -11.97 -6.68 3.16
N ALA A 191 -11.03 -6.28 2.31
CA ALA A 191 -10.94 -6.80 0.95
C ALA A 191 -10.65 -8.30 0.90
N TRP A 192 -9.79 -8.79 1.79
CA TRP A 192 -9.52 -10.21 1.94
C TRP A 192 -10.77 -10.98 2.40
N ALA A 193 -11.46 -10.51 3.43
CA ALA A 193 -12.70 -11.13 3.94
C ALA A 193 -13.78 -11.18 2.87
N MET A 194 -13.99 -10.10 2.12
CA MET A 194 -14.93 -10.05 1.00
C MET A 194 -14.57 -11.07 -0.10
N THR A 195 -13.28 -11.19 -0.41
CA THR A 195 -12.79 -12.16 -1.40
C THR A 195 -13.03 -13.59 -0.93
N ALA A 196 -12.74 -13.90 0.33
CA ALA A 196 -12.97 -15.22 0.94
C ALA A 196 -14.46 -15.58 0.98
N LEU A 197 -15.32 -14.63 1.35
CA LEU A 197 -16.77 -14.82 1.36
C LEU A 197 -17.30 -15.10 -0.06
N HIS A 198 -16.86 -14.29 -1.03
CA HIS A 198 -17.26 -14.49 -2.43
C HIS A 198 -16.86 -15.86 -2.97
N GLN A 199 -15.68 -16.37 -2.60
CA GLN A 199 -15.23 -17.70 -2.98
C GLN A 199 -16.11 -18.80 -2.37
N LYS A 200 -16.52 -18.66 -1.12
CA LYS A 200 -17.41 -19.62 -0.43
C LYS A 200 -18.81 -19.66 -1.02
N LEU A 201 -19.30 -18.53 -1.52
CA LEU A 201 -20.66 -18.41 -2.09
C LEU A 201 -20.74 -18.81 -3.57
N ARG A 202 -19.62 -19.08 -4.24
CA ARG A 202 -19.64 -19.59 -5.62
C ARG A 202 -20.12 -21.04 -5.62
N PRO A 203 -21.15 -21.38 -6.43
CA PRO A 203 -21.56 -22.78 -6.59
C PRO A 203 -20.37 -23.60 -7.10
N THR A 204 -20.15 -24.75 -6.51
CA THR A 204 -19.23 -25.76 -7.10
C THR A 204 -19.71 -26.07 -8.50
N PRO A 205 -18.84 -26.04 -9.53
CA PRO A 205 -19.23 -26.51 -10.85
C PRO A 205 -19.76 -27.93 -10.70
N THR A 206 -21.07 -28.14 -10.99
CA THR A 206 -21.61 -29.47 -11.11
C THR A 206 -20.80 -30.18 -12.19
N SER A 207 -20.09 -31.26 -11.81
CA SER A 207 -19.46 -32.15 -12.74
C SER A 207 -20.59 -32.74 -13.60
N GLY A 208 -20.84 -32.12 -14.76
CA GLY A 208 -21.72 -32.70 -15.77
C GLY A 208 -21.09 -34.01 -16.23
N ASN A 209 -21.84 -35.07 -16.00
CA ASN A 209 -21.58 -36.40 -16.56
C ASN A 209 -21.59 -36.35 -18.09
#